data_d4dd6b6dcc3924607888c851332a898c
#
_entry.id   d4dd6b6dcc3924607888c851332a898c
#
_cell.length_a   1.000
_cell.length_b   1.000
_cell.length_c   1.000
_cell.angle_alpha   90.00
_cell.angle_beta   90.00
_cell.angle_gamma   90.00
#
_symmetry.space_group_name_H-M   'P 1'
#
loop_
_entity.id
_entity.type
_entity.pdbx_description
1 polymer ?
#
loop_
_entity_poly.entity_id
_entity_poly.type
_entity_poly.pdbx_seq_one_letter_code
_entity_poly.pdbx_strand_id
1 'polypeptide(L)'
;MILLPTNVTPEFDKQRQIYEDTESLEQRIIELQKLISLAPRHKGAERMRGDYRKKLAKLRAEVEKRKDQDRTRKSSAGAEEGVIRKEGAGQVCLIGVTNCGKSSLINAVSNAEFDVGDYPFTTAIPTPAMLTLEDINIQLIELPGIFKGSHEAGIGRQALGVARNTDCIAIVIDLSRDIVAQMEVILEELNRARIRLNKEKTAVRVERVGLGGLMIYGVQNYQGNKDELYEYLEARRVTNIIVRLQKPATFQQFVDAMDASVAYVRALVIATKGDTPGSEERFEELQDKYGERFDIVPISAEKGENLDGMSWALYEHLDILRVYTKIPGKKREMKPIVLPEGSVVEDAAMKVHKELFVERFRTALIIRENDKIKRRQVGLSYPLKDGDVLQLMHR
;
A
#
# COMPACT_ATOMS: atom_id res chain seq x y z
N MET A 1 -28.95 -36.35 -44.22
CA MET A 1 -27.47 -36.51 -44.16
C MET A 1 -27.17 -37.38 -42.97
N ILE A 2 -26.89 -38.66 -43.18
CA ILE A 2 -26.69 -39.67 -42.12
C ILE A 2 -25.36 -39.37 -41.45
N LEU A 3 -25.40 -38.95 -40.21
CA LEU A 3 -24.22 -38.85 -39.35
C LEU A 3 -23.71 -40.27 -39.06
N LEU A 4 -22.59 -40.65 -39.69
CA LEU A 4 -21.86 -41.86 -39.31
C LEU A 4 -21.44 -41.71 -37.83
N PRO A 5 -21.72 -42.72 -36.98
CA PRO A 5 -21.30 -42.64 -35.57
C PRO A 5 -19.76 -42.61 -35.53
N THR A 6 -19.21 -41.55 -35.05
CA THR A 6 -17.81 -41.51 -34.65
C THR A 6 -17.65 -42.48 -33.48
N ASN A 7 -16.87 -43.56 -33.69
CA ASN A 7 -16.55 -44.52 -32.62
C ASN A 7 -15.73 -43.78 -31.53
N VAL A 8 -16.44 -43.20 -30.57
CA VAL A 8 -15.83 -42.55 -29.42
C VAL A 8 -15.73 -43.53 -28.26
N THR A 9 -14.69 -43.38 -27.45
CA THR A 9 -14.50 -44.24 -26.28
C THR A 9 -15.42 -43.78 -25.14
N PRO A 10 -15.87 -44.70 -24.25
CA PRO A 10 -16.67 -44.30 -23.08
C PRO A 10 -16.00 -43.23 -22.20
N GLU A 11 -14.66 -43.23 -22.16
CA GLU A 11 -13.87 -42.21 -21.49
C GLU A 11 -14.00 -40.82 -22.10
N PHE A 12 -14.07 -40.75 -23.44
CA PHE A 12 -14.30 -39.50 -24.15
C PHE A 12 -15.68 -38.92 -23.87
N ASP A 13 -16.73 -39.75 -23.89
CA ASP A 13 -18.09 -39.30 -23.58
C ASP A 13 -18.21 -38.83 -22.13
N LYS A 14 -17.59 -39.50 -21.17
CA LYS A 14 -17.52 -39.07 -19.78
C LYS A 14 -16.82 -37.73 -19.63
N GLN A 15 -15.68 -37.56 -20.30
CA GLN A 15 -14.91 -36.30 -20.29
C GLN A 15 -15.67 -35.15 -20.96
N ARG A 16 -16.45 -35.46 -21.99
CA ARG A 16 -17.32 -34.48 -22.66
C ARG A 16 -18.40 -33.95 -21.71
N GLN A 17 -19.00 -34.84 -20.94
CA GLN A 17 -20.00 -34.48 -19.93
C GLN A 17 -19.41 -33.56 -18.85
N ILE A 18 -18.22 -33.90 -18.33
CA ILE A 18 -17.48 -33.06 -17.38
C ILE A 18 -17.19 -31.67 -17.97
N TYR A 19 -16.79 -31.59 -19.25
CA TYR A 19 -16.57 -30.32 -19.91
C TYR A 19 -17.87 -29.50 -20.07
N GLU A 20 -19.00 -30.15 -20.38
CA GLU A 20 -20.30 -29.48 -20.55
C GLU A 20 -20.85 -28.97 -19.21
N ASP A 21 -20.65 -29.69 -18.12
CA ASP A 21 -21.09 -29.34 -16.76
C ASP A 21 -20.19 -28.32 -16.04
N THR A 22 -19.02 -28.02 -16.59
CA THR A 22 -18.07 -27.09 -15.97
C THR A 22 -18.46 -25.63 -16.24
N GLU A 23 -18.75 -24.87 -15.21
CA GLU A 23 -19.15 -23.44 -15.32
C GLU A 23 -17.95 -22.48 -15.42
N SER A 24 -16.84 -22.76 -14.71
CA SER A 24 -15.67 -21.92 -14.68
C SER A 24 -14.91 -21.92 -16.01
N LEU A 25 -14.67 -20.75 -16.60
CA LEU A 25 -13.95 -20.63 -17.88
C LEU A 25 -12.53 -21.22 -17.85
N GLU A 26 -11.83 -21.05 -16.73
CA GLU A 26 -10.46 -21.57 -16.59
C GLU A 26 -10.45 -23.09 -16.48
N GLN A 27 -11.38 -23.65 -15.71
CA GLN A 27 -11.55 -25.10 -15.62
C GLN A 27 -12.04 -25.70 -16.95
N ARG A 28 -12.94 -25.01 -17.67
CA ARG A 28 -13.39 -25.44 -19.01
C ARG A 28 -12.24 -25.55 -20.01
N ILE A 29 -11.24 -24.69 -19.93
CA ILE A 29 -10.03 -24.80 -20.77
C ILE A 29 -9.28 -26.08 -20.45
N ILE A 30 -9.10 -26.41 -19.18
CA ILE A 30 -8.40 -27.62 -18.72
C ILE A 30 -9.16 -28.89 -19.18
N GLU A 31 -10.47 -28.91 -18.93
CA GLU A 31 -11.28 -30.07 -19.30
C GLU A 31 -11.41 -30.24 -20.82
N LEU A 32 -11.45 -29.15 -21.59
CA LEU A 32 -11.42 -29.20 -23.04
C LEU A 32 -10.07 -29.69 -23.59
N GLN A 33 -8.96 -29.38 -22.95
CA GLN A 33 -7.64 -29.92 -23.32
C GLN A 33 -7.58 -31.43 -23.09
N LYS A 34 -8.11 -31.93 -21.96
CA LYS A 34 -8.24 -33.35 -21.69
C LYS A 34 -9.11 -34.03 -22.73
N LEU A 35 -10.24 -33.43 -23.07
CA LEU A 35 -11.17 -33.94 -24.08
C LEU A 35 -10.48 -34.08 -25.46
N ILE A 36 -9.69 -33.07 -25.86
CA ILE A 36 -8.92 -33.09 -27.12
C ILE A 36 -7.86 -34.20 -27.11
N SER A 37 -7.25 -34.51 -25.95
CA SER A 37 -6.27 -35.59 -25.82
C SER A 37 -6.89 -36.98 -25.97
N LEU A 38 -8.13 -37.16 -25.49
CA LEU A 38 -8.89 -38.40 -25.56
C LEU A 38 -9.60 -38.61 -26.90
N ALA A 39 -9.66 -37.55 -27.73
CA ALA A 39 -10.35 -37.63 -29.03
C ALA A 39 -9.67 -38.59 -30.00
N PRO A 40 -10.45 -39.47 -30.71
CA PRO A 40 -9.93 -40.45 -31.64
C PRO A 40 -9.06 -39.81 -32.72
N ARG A 41 -7.99 -40.53 -33.14
CA ARG A 41 -7.00 -40.01 -34.12
C ARG A 41 -7.24 -40.46 -35.58
N HIS A 42 -8.36 -41.14 -35.86
CA HIS A 42 -8.70 -41.57 -37.20
C HIS A 42 -9.27 -40.42 -38.06
N LYS A 43 -9.22 -40.58 -39.37
CA LYS A 43 -9.60 -39.57 -40.38
C LYS A 43 -11.06 -39.05 -40.21
N GLY A 44 -12.01 -39.90 -39.75
CA GLY A 44 -13.37 -39.51 -39.48
C GLY A 44 -13.59 -38.56 -38.27
N ALA A 45 -12.63 -38.52 -37.33
CA ALA A 45 -12.68 -37.67 -36.13
C ALA A 45 -11.92 -36.33 -36.32
N GLU A 46 -11.31 -36.10 -37.46
CA GLU A 46 -10.44 -34.93 -37.70
C GLU A 46 -11.22 -33.62 -37.64
N ARG A 47 -12.44 -33.60 -38.19
CA ARG A 47 -13.33 -32.43 -38.14
C ARG A 47 -13.75 -32.08 -36.69
N MET A 48 -14.12 -33.10 -35.91
CA MET A 48 -14.49 -32.95 -34.51
C MET A 48 -13.31 -32.40 -33.68
N ARG A 49 -12.10 -32.91 -33.87
CA ARG A 49 -10.87 -32.41 -33.22
C ARG A 49 -10.57 -30.96 -33.63
N GLY A 50 -10.79 -30.60 -34.89
CA GLY A 50 -10.69 -29.23 -35.39
C GLY A 50 -11.64 -28.28 -34.69
N ASP A 51 -12.88 -28.71 -34.51
CA ASP A 51 -13.92 -27.89 -33.83
C ASP A 51 -13.59 -27.69 -32.34
N TYR A 52 -13.12 -28.70 -31.64
CA TYR A 52 -12.68 -28.55 -30.25
C TYR A 52 -11.43 -27.66 -30.11
N ARG A 53 -10.46 -27.74 -31.04
CA ARG A 53 -9.31 -26.82 -31.05
C ARG A 53 -9.74 -25.37 -31.29
N LYS A 54 -10.70 -25.12 -32.17
CA LYS A 54 -11.28 -23.79 -32.38
C LYS A 54 -11.99 -23.28 -31.15
N LYS A 55 -12.76 -24.16 -30.46
CA LYS A 55 -13.40 -23.81 -29.17
C LYS A 55 -12.35 -23.47 -28.10
N LEU A 56 -11.28 -24.23 -28.01
CA LEU A 56 -10.18 -23.97 -27.06
C LEU A 56 -9.50 -22.63 -27.33
N ALA A 57 -9.23 -22.32 -28.59
CA ALA A 57 -8.65 -21.03 -28.97
C ALA A 57 -9.60 -19.86 -28.61
N LYS A 58 -10.91 -20.04 -28.85
CA LYS A 58 -11.92 -19.03 -28.49
C LYS A 58 -12.03 -18.81 -26.98
N LEU A 59 -12.03 -19.90 -26.17
CA LEU A 59 -12.08 -19.79 -24.72
C LEU A 59 -10.81 -19.12 -24.15
N ARG A 60 -9.63 -19.43 -24.69
CA ARG A 60 -8.38 -18.76 -24.30
C ARG A 60 -8.42 -17.26 -24.62
N ALA A 61 -8.85 -16.90 -25.83
CA ALA A 61 -9.01 -15.49 -26.21
C ALA A 61 -10.05 -14.77 -25.34
N GLU A 62 -11.12 -15.46 -24.91
CA GLU A 62 -12.14 -14.89 -24.04
C GLU A 62 -11.61 -14.66 -22.61
N VAL A 63 -10.82 -15.60 -22.07
CA VAL A 63 -10.14 -15.43 -20.77
C VAL A 63 -9.14 -14.29 -20.83
N GLU A 64 -8.35 -14.20 -21.89
CA GLU A 64 -7.38 -13.12 -22.10
C GLU A 64 -8.08 -11.77 -22.23
N LYS A 65 -9.15 -11.70 -23.02
CA LYS A 65 -9.98 -10.50 -23.15
C LYS A 65 -10.67 -10.09 -21.85
N ARG A 66 -11.10 -11.05 -21.01
CA ARG A 66 -11.62 -10.75 -19.64
C ARG A 66 -10.50 -10.25 -18.74
N LYS A 67 -9.34 -10.87 -18.76
CA LYS A 67 -8.15 -10.38 -18.03
C LYS A 67 -7.76 -8.97 -18.47
N ASP A 68 -7.78 -8.68 -19.74
CA ASP A 68 -7.52 -7.34 -20.27
C ASP A 68 -8.63 -6.34 -19.94
N GLN A 69 -9.90 -6.76 -19.98
CA GLN A 69 -11.03 -5.93 -19.55
C GLN A 69 -11.03 -5.69 -18.04
N ASP A 70 -10.64 -6.68 -17.23
CA ASP A 70 -10.46 -6.52 -15.79
C ASP A 70 -9.21 -5.68 -15.47
N ARG A 71 -8.15 -5.79 -16.25
CA ARG A 71 -6.99 -4.88 -16.23
C ARG A 71 -7.42 -3.45 -16.58
N THR A 72 -8.18 -3.26 -17.66
CA THR A 72 -8.66 -1.96 -18.10
C THR A 72 -9.71 -1.38 -17.14
N ARG A 73 -10.62 -2.21 -16.57
CA ARG A 73 -11.55 -1.81 -15.51
C ARG A 73 -10.82 -1.49 -14.20
N LYS A 74 -9.80 -2.25 -13.82
CA LYS A 74 -8.95 -1.95 -12.67
C LYS A 74 -8.13 -0.68 -12.89
N SER A 75 -7.66 -0.42 -14.11
CA SER A 75 -6.98 0.84 -14.45
C SER A 75 -7.93 2.02 -14.57
N SER A 76 -9.16 1.82 -15.06
CA SER A 76 -10.17 2.90 -15.17
C SER A 76 -10.97 3.13 -13.88
N ALA A 77 -11.12 2.13 -12.99
CA ALA A 77 -11.69 2.31 -11.65
C ALA A 77 -10.71 2.92 -10.64
N GLY A 78 -9.40 2.97 -11.00
CA GLY A 78 -8.34 3.66 -10.24
C GLY A 78 -7.95 5.02 -10.83
N ALA A 79 -8.58 5.45 -11.91
CA ALA A 79 -8.33 6.74 -12.56
C ALA A 79 -9.23 7.87 -12.02
N GLU A 80 -9.39 7.98 -10.72
CA GLU A 80 -9.35 9.30 -10.09
C GLU A 80 -7.89 9.72 -10.15
N GLU A 81 -7.59 10.83 -10.85
CA GLU A 81 -6.24 11.31 -11.12
C GLU A 81 -5.38 11.27 -9.85
N GLY A 82 -4.36 10.40 -9.84
CA GLY A 82 -3.35 10.34 -8.77
C GLY A 82 -3.56 9.31 -7.66
N VAL A 83 -4.47 8.33 -7.77
CA VAL A 83 -4.63 7.27 -6.76
C VAL A 83 -4.11 5.94 -7.28
N ILE A 84 -2.97 5.48 -6.76
CA ILE A 84 -2.48 4.11 -6.97
C ILE A 84 -3.07 3.23 -5.88
N ARG A 85 -3.70 2.11 -6.27
CA ARG A 85 -4.27 1.16 -5.31
C ARG A 85 -3.18 0.61 -4.39
N LYS A 86 -3.42 0.68 -3.08
CA LYS A 86 -2.52 0.12 -2.07
C LYS A 86 -2.52 -1.40 -2.12
N GLU A 87 -1.34 -1.99 -2.18
CA GLU A 87 -1.11 -3.43 -2.17
C GLU A 87 -0.04 -3.79 -1.12
N GLY A 88 -0.08 -5.04 -0.65
CA GLY A 88 0.85 -5.49 0.38
C GLY A 88 0.53 -4.98 1.78
N ALA A 89 1.56 -4.86 2.61
CA ALA A 89 1.47 -4.47 4.01
C ALA A 89 1.32 -2.95 4.20
N GLY A 90 1.87 -2.16 3.27
CA GLY A 90 1.81 -0.71 3.25
C GLY A 90 2.41 -0.15 1.97
N GLN A 91 2.19 1.13 1.73
CA GLN A 91 2.63 1.84 0.53
C GLN A 91 3.59 2.96 0.89
N VAL A 92 4.77 2.95 0.29
CA VAL A 92 5.81 3.97 0.48
C VAL A 92 6.10 4.66 -0.85
N CYS A 93 6.03 5.99 -0.88
CA CYS A 93 6.45 6.78 -2.04
C CYS A 93 7.89 7.24 -1.93
N LEU A 94 8.69 6.99 -2.96
CA LEU A 94 10.04 7.52 -3.10
C LEU A 94 10.01 8.89 -3.75
N ILE A 95 10.38 9.91 -3.01
CA ILE A 95 10.43 11.31 -3.46
C ILE A 95 11.87 11.80 -3.43
N GLY A 96 12.31 12.47 -4.49
CA GLY A 96 13.65 13.03 -4.56
C GLY A 96 13.83 13.82 -5.85
N VAL A 97 14.89 14.59 -5.96
CA VAL A 97 15.24 15.30 -7.18
C VAL A 97 15.57 14.31 -8.32
N THR A 98 15.70 14.83 -9.54
CA THR A 98 16.11 14.00 -10.68
C THR A 98 17.49 13.39 -10.45
N ASN A 99 17.65 12.11 -10.81
CA ASN A 99 18.91 11.35 -10.71
C ASN A 99 19.49 11.23 -9.29
N CYS A 100 18.65 11.27 -8.25
CA CYS A 100 19.09 11.03 -6.87
C CYS A 100 19.15 9.54 -6.48
N GLY A 101 18.95 8.60 -7.41
CA GLY A 101 19.10 7.17 -7.17
C GLY A 101 17.80 6.42 -6.86
N LYS A 102 16.60 7.00 -7.04
CA LYS A 102 15.30 6.32 -6.78
C LYS A 102 15.14 5.01 -7.56
N SER A 103 15.32 5.06 -8.88
CA SER A 103 15.21 3.89 -9.76
C SER A 103 16.29 2.84 -9.45
N SER A 104 17.52 3.28 -9.15
CA SER A 104 18.60 2.36 -8.75
C SER A 104 18.26 1.67 -7.42
N LEU A 105 17.67 2.38 -6.47
CA LEU A 105 17.21 1.83 -5.21
C LEU A 105 16.14 0.77 -5.43
N ILE A 106 15.10 1.08 -6.22
CA ILE A 106 14.03 0.13 -6.54
C ILE A 106 14.61 -1.13 -7.19
N ASN A 107 15.48 -0.97 -8.17
CA ASN A 107 16.11 -2.11 -8.84
C ASN A 107 16.97 -2.97 -7.89
N ALA A 108 17.58 -2.36 -6.87
CA ALA A 108 18.40 -3.07 -5.91
C ALA A 108 17.58 -3.89 -4.91
N VAL A 109 16.34 -3.47 -4.59
CA VAL A 109 15.50 -4.11 -3.56
C VAL A 109 14.30 -4.86 -4.12
N SER A 110 13.91 -4.63 -5.37
CA SER A 110 12.88 -5.41 -6.04
C SER A 110 13.49 -6.70 -6.56
N ASN A 111 13.04 -7.85 -6.04
CA ASN A 111 13.37 -9.12 -6.65
C ASN A 111 12.83 -9.16 -8.07
N ALA A 112 13.69 -9.49 -9.04
CA ALA A 112 13.38 -9.54 -10.48
C ALA A 112 12.29 -10.59 -10.86
N GLU A 113 11.72 -11.31 -9.91
CA GLU A 113 10.65 -12.29 -10.11
C GLU A 113 9.23 -11.72 -9.95
N PHE A 114 9.09 -10.49 -9.49
CA PHE A 114 7.78 -9.85 -9.51
C PHE A 114 7.62 -9.09 -10.81
N ASP A 115 6.70 -9.58 -11.65
CA ASP A 115 6.19 -8.87 -12.80
C ASP A 115 6.01 -7.38 -12.43
N VAL A 116 6.93 -6.56 -12.91
CA VAL A 116 6.69 -5.14 -13.08
C VAL A 116 5.46 -5.12 -13.97
N GLY A 117 4.30 -4.90 -13.38
CA GLY A 117 3.05 -4.89 -14.14
C GLY A 117 3.30 -4.03 -15.37
N ASP A 118 2.91 -4.52 -16.56
CA ASP A 118 3.09 -3.90 -17.88
C ASP A 118 2.56 -2.46 -17.91
N TYR A 119 3.27 -1.56 -17.24
CA TYR A 119 3.12 -0.12 -17.41
C TYR A 119 4.16 0.32 -18.43
N PRO A 120 3.76 0.87 -19.56
CA PRO A 120 4.70 1.33 -20.57
C PRO A 120 5.61 2.40 -19.96
N PHE A 121 6.89 2.12 -19.98
CA PHE A 121 7.96 2.95 -19.46
C PHE A 121 7.95 4.36 -20.10
N THR A 122 7.35 5.29 -19.41
CA THR A 122 7.66 6.69 -19.59
C THR A 122 7.89 7.28 -18.22
N THR A 123 9.04 7.92 -18.00
CA THR A 123 9.54 8.56 -16.77
C THR A 123 8.59 9.61 -16.14
N ALA A 124 7.37 9.70 -16.61
CA ALA A 124 6.35 10.64 -16.19
C ALA A 124 5.24 10.03 -15.34
N ILE A 125 5.19 8.70 -15.19
CA ILE A 125 4.11 8.00 -14.48
C ILE A 125 4.69 7.34 -13.22
N PRO A 126 4.02 7.45 -12.06
CA PRO A 126 4.41 6.75 -10.84
C PRO A 126 4.46 5.22 -11.07
N THR A 127 5.59 4.59 -10.78
CA THR A 127 5.82 3.17 -11.05
C THR A 127 5.85 2.39 -9.75
N PRO A 128 4.92 1.43 -9.53
CA PRO A 128 4.91 0.58 -8.35
C PRO A 128 5.91 -0.58 -8.48
N ALA A 129 6.57 -0.90 -7.38
CA ALA A 129 7.44 -2.07 -7.21
C ALA A 129 7.14 -2.72 -5.85
N MET A 130 7.60 -3.96 -5.64
CA MET A 130 7.41 -4.65 -4.37
C MET A 130 8.75 -4.95 -3.70
N LEU A 131 8.87 -4.50 -2.47
CA LEU A 131 9.95 -4.87 -1.55
C LEU A 131 9.45 -6.01 -0.67
N THR A 132 10.14 -7.15 -0.69
CA THR A 132 9.86 -8.26 0.20
C THR A 132 10.69 -8.12 1.46
N LEU A 133 10.03 -8.05 2.62
CA LEU A 133 10.66 -8.04 3.93
C LEU A 133 10.13 -9.23 4.74
N GLU A 134 10.97 -10.24 4.92
CA GLU A 134 10.59 -11.52 5.54
C GLU A 134 9.30 -12.12 4.91
N ASP A 135 8.18 -12.00 5.59
CA ASP A 135 6.89 -12.61 5.25
C ASP A 135 5.83 -11.59 4.79
N ILE A 136 6.22 -10.33 4.60
CA ILE A 136 5.36 -9.26 4.09
C ILE A 136 5.96 -8.61 2.84
N ASN A 137 5.10 -7.98 2.06
CA ASN A 137 5.49 -7.17 0.92
C ASN A 137 5.10 -5.71 1.17
N ILE A 138 6.02 -4.79 0.96
CA ILE A 138 5.82 -3.34 1.02
C ILE A 138 5.78 -2.82 -0.42
N GLN A 139 4.75 -2.08 -0.78
CA GLN A 139 4.65 -1.45 -2.09
C GLN A 139 5.49 -0.17 -2.10
N LEU A 140 6.51 -0.13 -2.96
CA LEU A 140 7.28 1.08 -3.24
C LEU A 140 6.73 1.75 -4.50
N ILE A 141 6.55 3.06 -4.48
CA ILE A 141 6.14 3.83 -5.65
C ILE A 141 7.23 4.83 -5.98
N GLU A 142 7.84 4.67 -7.15
CA GLU A 142 8.74 5.68 -7.69
C GLU A 142 7.94 6.86 -8.22
N LEU A 143 8.20 8.04 -7.67
CA LEU A 143 7.64 9.28 -8.20
C LEU A 143 8.63 9.99 -9.14
N PRO A 144 8.13 10.70 -10.15
CA PRO A 144 8.94 11.58 -10.96
C PRO A 144 9.79 12.54 -10.12
N GLY A 145 10.96 12.89 -10.62
CA GLY A 145 11.87 13.79 -9.92
C GLY A 145 11.21 15.12 -9.58
N ILE A 146 11.34 15.54 -8.32
CA ILE A 146 10.81 16.83 -7.84
C ILE A 146 11.78 17.94 -8.16
N PHE A 147 11.24 19.07 -8.60
CA PHE A 147 11.94 20.30 -8.89
C PHE A 147 11.12 21.51 -8.42
N LYS A 148 11.72 22.66 -8.34
CA LYS A 148 11.04 23.90 -7.91
C LYS A 148 9.87 24.22 -8.85
N GLY A 149 8.65 24.30 -8.32
CA GLY A 149 7.41 24.49 -9.08
C GLY A 149 6.68 23.19 -9.46
N SER A 150 7.13 22.03 -8.98
CA SER A 150 6.47 20.74 -9.23
C SER A 150 5.00 20.72 -8.81
N HIS A 151 4.63 21.45 -7.74
CA HIS A 151 3.23 21.53 -7.27
C HIS A 151 2.30 22.22 -8.28
N GLU A 152 2.81 23.01 -9.22
CA GLU A 152 2.06 23.67 -10.30
C GLU A 152 2.09 22.88 -11.61
N ALA A 153 3.15 22.10 -11.84
CA ALA A 153 3.32 21.30 -13.06
C ALA A 153 2.38 20.08 -13.06
N GLY A 154 1.82 19.74 -14.22
CA GLY A 154 0.86 18.63 -14.36
C GLY A 154 1.39 17.31 -13.79
N ILE A 155 2.60 16.89 -14.20
CA ILE A 155 3.26 15.65 -13.75
C ILE A 155 3.63 15.74 -12.25
N GLY A 156 4.18 16.86 -11.81
CA GLY A 156 4.54 17.08 -10.41
C GLY A 156 3.31 17.10 -9.50
N ARG A 157 2.20 17.70 -9.95
CA ARG A 157 0.93 17.69 -9.22
C ARG A 157 0.36 16.28 -9.04
N GLN A 158 0.44 15.43 -10.08
CA GLN A 158 0.03 14.03 -10.00
C GLN A 158 0.94 13.26 -9.03
N ALA A 159 2.25 13.44 -9.11
CA ALA A 159 3.21 12.82 -8.18
C ALA A 159 2.92 13.20 -6.72
N LEU A 160 2.71 14.48 -6.44
CA LEU A 160 2.35 14.97 -5.11
C LEU A 160 0.96 14.51 -4.68
N GLY A 161 0.03 14.28 -5.62
CA GLY A 161 -1.27 13.67 -5.38
C GLY A 161 -1.15 12.22 -4.87
N VAL A 162 -0.27 11.42 -5.46
CA VAL A 162 0.06 10.06 -4.97
C VAL A 162 0.69 10.12 -3.59
N ALA A 163 1.68 11.01 -3.39
CA ALA A 163 2.37 11.17 -2.11
C ALA A 163 1.43 11.55 -0.96
N ARG A 164 0.32 12.25 -1.22
CA ARG A 164 -0.69 12.61 -0.20
C ARG A 164 -1.46 11.41 0.36
N ASN A 165 -1.59 10.36 -0.44
CA ASN A 165 -2.41 9.19 -0.13
C ASN A 165 -1.57 7.97 0.31
N THR A 166 -0.24 8.09 0.32
CA THR A 166 0.68 7.05 0.75
C THR A 166 0.69 6.90 2.28
N ASP A 167 1.15 5.76 2.77
CA ASP A 167 1.30 5.51 4.21
C ASP A 167 2.60 6.12 4.75
N CYS A 168 3.66 6.16 3.92
CA CYS A 168 4.94 6.75 4.25
C CYS A 168 5.60 7.38 3.03
N ILE A 169 6.38 8.43 3.23
CA ILE A 169 7.24 9.07 2.22
C ILE A 169 8.69 8.79 2.56
N ALA A 170 9.43 8.19 1.64
CA ALA A 170 10.87 8.07 1.69
C ALA A 170 11.51 9.19 0.84
N ILE A 171 12.12 10.15 1.50
CA ILE A 171 12.85 11.24 0.84
C ILE A 171 14.23 10.72 0.45
N VAL A 172 14.51 10.68 -0.86
CA VAL A 172 15.76 10.15 -1.40
C VAL A 172 16.72 11.29 -1.71
N ILE A 173 17.86 11.31 -1.01
CA ILE A 173 18.91 12.34 -1.08
C ILE A 173 20.21 11.73 -1.61
N ASP A 174 20.78 12.34 -2.62
CA ASP A 174 22.06 11.95 -3.23
C ASP A 174 23.22 12.58 -2.47
N LEU A 175 24.00 11.77 -1.74
CA LEU A 175 25.16 12.21 -0.98
C LEU A 175 26.34 12.68 -1.87
N SER A 176 26.30 12.48 -3.18
CA SER A 176 27.35 13.00 -4.09
C SER A 176 27.15 14.48 -4.45
N ARG A 177 26.03 15.10 -4.00
CA ARG A 177 25.64 16.48 -4.35
C ARG A 177 25.34 17.31 -3.12
N ASP A 178 25.00 18.57 -3.32
CA ASP A 178 24.53 19.47 -2.27
C ASP A 178 23.24 18.93 -1.63
N ILE A 179 23.35 18.45 -0.40
CA ILE A 179 22.25 17.80 0.34
C ILE A 179 21.24 18.83 0.84
N VAL A 180 21.67 20.05 1.14
CA VAL A 180 20.81 21.12 1.65
C VAL A 180 19.87 21.60 0.55
N ALA A 181 20.41 21.90 -0.62
CA ALA A 181 19.63 22.32 -1.77
C ALA A 181 18.58 21.27 -2.17
N GLN A 182 18.92 19.96 -2.11
CA GLN A 182 17.97 18.89 -2.39
C GLN A 182 16.82 18.87 -1.35
N MET A 183 17.16 18.91 -0.06
CA MET A 183 16.18 18.89 1.02
C MET A 183 15.25 20.09 0.99
N GLU A 184 15.80 21.29 0.77
CA GLU A 184 15.01 22.54 0.70
C GLU A 184 13.96 22.49 -0.41
N VAL A 185 14.36 22.08 -1.62
CA VAL A 185 13.44 21.94 -2.76
C VAL A 185 12.31 20.95 -2.43
N ILE A 186 12.65 19.77 -1.91
CA ILE A 186 11.66 18.73 -1.63
C ILE A 186 10.70 19.18 -0.53
N LEU A 187 11.23 19.72 0.58
CA LEU A 187 10.42 20.17 1.71
C LEU A 187 9.52 21.36 1.34
N GLU A 188 10.01 22.29 0.52
CA GLU A 188 9.21 23.41 0.04
C GLU A 188 8.05 22.94 -0.85
N GLU A 189 8.31 22.05 -1.82
CA GLU A 189 7.28 21.52 -2.72
C GLU A 189 6.22 20.70 -1.97
N LEU A 190 6.63 19.85 -1.02
CA LEU A 190 5.70 19.11 -0.16
C LEU A 190 4.85 20.04 0.71
N ASN A 191 5.47 21.09 1.26
CA ASN A 191 4.75 22.07 2.08
C ASN A 191 3.72 22.85 1.24
N ARG A 192 4.08 23.26 0.01
CA ARG A 192 3.17 23.93 -0.93
C ARG A 192 2.04 23.01 -1.39
N ALA A 193 2.32 21.71 -1.55
CA ALA A 193 1.32 20.69 -1.81
C ALA A 193 0.47 20.36 -0.57
N ARG A 194 0.66 21.06 0.56
CA ARG A 194 -0.06 20.85 1.83
C ARG A 194 0.14 19.45 2.42
N ILE A 195 1.33 18.89 2.24
CA ILE A 195 1.76 17.65 2.86
C ILE A 195 2.63 18.00 4.07
N ARG A 196 2.22 17.56 5.25
CA ARG A 196 2.91 17.78 6.52
C ARG A 196 3.62 16.50 6.94
N LEU A 197 4.94 16.55 6.98
CA LEU A 197 5.78 15.39 7.30
C LEU A 197 6.03 15.30 8.79
N ASN A 198 5.91 14.09 9.35
CA ASN A 198 6.21 13.75 10.75
C ASN A 198 5.52 14.69 11.77
N LYS A 199 4.35 15.20 11.42
CA LYS A 199 3.53 15.97 12.34
C LYS A 199 2.34 15.15 12.78
N GLU A 200 2.03 15.22 14.06
CA GLU A 200 0.79 14.63 14.56
C GLU A 200 -0.42 15.31 13.91
N LYS A 201 -1.39 14.50 13.53
CA LYS A 201 -2.69 15.00 13.09
C LYS A 201 -3.26 15.87 14.18
N THR A 202 -3.56 17.11 13.86
CA THR A 202 -3.90 18.13 14.86
C THR A 202 -4.99 17.68 15.84
N ALA A 203 -4.78 17.99 17.11
CA ALA A 203 -5.80 17.83 18.15
C ALA A 203 -6.98 18.83 17.99
N VAL A 204 -7.06 19.50 16.85
CA VAL A 204 -8.11 20.43 16.49
C VAL A 204 -9.13 19.70 15.63
N ARG A 205 -10.33 19.52 16.14
CA ARG A 205 -11.46 19.01 15.37
C ARG A 205 -12.32 20.16 14.88
N VAL A 206 -12.65 20.12 13.61
CA VAL A 206 -13.47 21.12 12.93
C VAL A 206 -14.71 20.46 12.38
N GLU A 207 -15.86 20.97 12.72
CA GLU A 207 -17.17 20.50 12.26
C GLU A 207 -17.94 21.67 11.65
N ARG A 208 -18.31 21.57 10.38
CA ARG A 208 -19.17 22.55 9.73
C ARG A 208 -20.62 22.21 10.03
N VAL A 209 -21.37 23.18 10.54
CA VAL A 209 -22.78 23.02 10.90
C VAL A 209 -23.64 23.91 10.03
N GLY A 210 -24.88 23.48 9.76
CA GLY A 210 -25.79 24.26 8.92
C GLY A 210 -26.29 25.55 9.60
N LEU A 211 -26.49 25.51 10.92
CA LEU A 211 -26.93 26.61 11.79
C LEU A 211 -26.23 26.46 13.15
N GLY A 212 -25.94 27.56 13.83
CA GLY A 212 -25.36 27.51 15.18
C GLY A 212 -24.27 28.54 15.43
N GLY A 213 -23.85 29.29 14.41
CA GLY A 213 -22.82 30.31 14.56
C GLY A 213 -21.41 29.73 14.75
N LEU A 214 -20.52 30.59 15.23
CA LEU A 214 -19.13 30.27 15.50
C LEU A 214 -18.96 29.81 16.94
N MET A 215 -18.51 28.58 17.17
CA MET A 215 -18.22 28.02 18.48
C MET A 215 -16.81 27.46 18.55
N ILE A 216 -16.01 27.92 19.51
CA ILE A 216 -14.66 27.39 19.76
C ILE A 216 -14.61 26.83 21.18
N TYR A 217 -14.46 25.52 21.32
CA TYR A 217 -14.31 24.83 22.60
C TYR A 217 -12.84 24.52 22.87
N GLY A 218 -12.44 24.59 24.14
CA GLY A 218 -11.07 24.27 24.53
C GLY A 218 -10.06 25.37 24.19
N VAL A 219 -10.50 26.65 24.13
CA VAL A 219 -9.66 27.81 23.80
C VAL A 219 -8.42 27.91 24.71
N GLN A 220 -8.51 27.41 25.95
CA GLN A 220 -7.37 27.34 26.89
C GLN A 220 -6.21 26.47 26.37
N ASN A 221 -6.45 25.58 25.43
CA ASN A 221 -5.43 24.76 24.82
C ASN A 221 -4.75 25.46 23.62
N TYR A 222 -5.17 26.66 23.25
CA TYR A 222 -4.53 27.39 22.17
C TYR A 222 -3.23 28.07 22.66
N GLN A 223 -2.15 27.86 21.92
CA GLN A 223 -0.81 28.39 22.21
C GLN A 223 -0.54 29.71 21.47
N GLY A 224 -1.42 30.69 21.63
CA GLY A 224 -1.31 31.99 20.98
C GLY A 224 -2.37 32.96 21.46
N ASN A 225 -2.50 34.12 20.78
CA ASN A 225 -3.58 35.05 21.06
C ASN A 225 -4.90 34.53 20.49
N LYS A 226 -5.90 34.37 21.33
CA LYS A 226 -7.23 33.86 20.96
C LYS A 226 -7.90 34.68 19.87
N ASP A 227 -7.63 35.96 19.79
CA ASP A 227 -8.22 36.85 18.80
C ASP A 227 -7.80 36.48 17.39
N GLU A 228 -6.58 35.92 17.19
CA GLU A 228 -6.09 35.44 15.89
C GLU A 228 -7.00 34.37 15.28
N LEU A 229 -7.60 33.52 16.14
CA LEU A 229 -8.53 32.47 15.68
C LEU A 229 -9.82 33.09 15.12
N TYR A 230 -10.35 34.07 15.80
CA TYR A 230 -11.58 34.75 15.39
C TYR A 230 -11.36 35.61 14.16
N GLU A 231 -10.26 36.40 14.11
CA GLU A 231 -9.86 37.18 12.94
C GLU A 231 -9.68 36.31 11.71
N TYR A 232 -9.01 35.15 11.83
CA TYR A 232 -8.83 34.21 10.75
C TYR A 232 -10.16 33.68 10.21
N LEU A 233 -11.11 33.31 11.07
CA LEU A 233 -12.42 32.81 10.70
C LEU A 233 -13.29 33.87 10.05
N GLU A 234 -13.25 35.11 10.59
CA GLU A 234 -13.96 36.25 10.07
C GLU A 234 -13.44 36.67 8.68
N ALA A 235 -12.11 36.73 8.49
CA ALA A 235 -11.47 37.04 7.21
C ALA A 235 -11.87 36.04 6.10
N ARG A 236 -12.17 34.81 6.49
CA ARG A 236 -12.64 33.75 5.56
C ARG A 236 -14.16 33.63 5.48
N ARG A 237 -14.90 34.51 6.15
CA ARG A 237 -16.38 34.50 6.18
C ARG A 237 -16.96 33.16 6.66
N VAL A 238 -16.28 32.52 7.61
CA VAL A 238 -16.76 31.27 8.21
C VAL A 238 -17.72 31.59 9.32
N THR A 239 -19.00 31.30 9.12
CA THR A 239 -20.09 31.73 10.05
C THR A 239 -20.66 30.60 10.89
N ASN A 240 -20.65 29.36 10.37
CA ASN A 240 -21.26 28.21 11.04
C ASN A 240 -20.27 27.07 11.19
N ILE A 241 -19.57 27.05 12.31
CA ILE A 241 -18.51 26.10 12.58
C ILE A 241 -18.33 25.83 14.07
N ILE A 242 -18.06 24.58 14.40
CA ILE A 242 -17.66 24.15 15.72
C ILE A 242 -16.20 23.73 15.69
N VAL A 243 -15.35 24.40 16.41
CA VAL A 243 -13.92 24.06 16.59
C VAL A 243 -13.71 23.52 17.99
N ARG A 244 -13.04 22.37 18.13
CA ARG A 244 -12.69 21.77 19.42
C ARG A 244 -11.19 21.57 19.51
N LEU A 245 -10.55 22.29 20.40
CA LEU A 245 -9.13 22.19 20.72
C LEU A 245 -8.98 21.18 21.88
N GLN A 246 -8.67 19.92 21.55
CA GLN A 246 -8.62 18.83 22.54
C GLN A 246 -7.28 18.72 23.28
N LYS A 247 -6.21 19.22 22.68
CA LYS A 247 -4.85 19.26 23.21
C LYS A 247 -4.21 20.62 22.86
N PRO A 248 -3.04 20.96 23.41
CA PRO A 248 -2.32 22.18 23.02
C PRO A 248 -2.14 22.25 21.51
N ALA A 249 -2.52 23.38 20.91
CA ALA A 249 -2.51 23.60 19.47
C ALA A 249 -1.98 25.00 19.12
N THR A 250 -1.12 25.06 18.09
CA THR A 250 -0.59 26.30 17.51
C THR A 250 -1.56 26.86 16.46
N PHE A 251 -1.35 28.13 16.06
CA PHE A 251 -2.12 28.76 14.97
C PHE A 251 -2.01 27.96 13.67
N GLN A 252 -0.80 27.49 13.29
CA GLN A 252 -0.62 26.70 12.09
C GLN A 252 -1.43 25.39 12.12
N GLN A 253 -1.47 24.73 13.26
CA GLN A 253 -2.27 23.51 13.44
C GLN A 253 -3.78 23.78 13.33
N PHE A 254 -4.25 24.91 13.83
CA PHE A 254 -5.62 25.36 13.65
C PHE A 254 -5.93 25.64 12.18
N VAL A 255 -5.07 26.37 11.48
CA VAL A 255 -5.20 26.65 10.04
C VAL A 255 -5.22 25.35 9.21
N ASP A 256 -4.32 24.42 9.52
CA ASP A 256 -4.24 23.12 8.84
C ASP A 256 -5.51 22.28 9.10
N ALA A 257 -6.10 22.36 10.30
CA ALA A 257 -7.35 21.65 10.61
C ALA A 257 -8.58 22.25 9.89
N MET A 258 -8.55 23.55 9.59
CA MET A 258 -9.59 24.23 8.82
C MET A 258 -9.58 23.83 7.35
N ASP A 259 -8.45 23.33 6.87
CA ASP A 259 -8.25 22.91 5.49
C ASP A 259 -8.27 21.38 5.38
N ALA A 260 -9.40 20.83 4.95
CA ALA A 260 -9.55 19.40 4.70
C ALA A 260 -8.55 18.84 3.65
N SER A 261 -7.87 19.72 2.93
CA SER A 261 -6.89 19.33 1.94
C SER A 261 -5.48 19.09 2.50
N VAL A 262 -5.21 19.31 3.78
CA VAL A 262 -3.91 19.02 4.39
C VAL A 262 -3.78 17.51 4.67
N ALA A 263 -2.70 16.91 4.16
CA ALA A 263 -2.34 15.53 4.44
C ALA A 263 -1.19 15.47 5.46
N TYR A 264 -1.30 14.56 6.41
CA TYR A 264 -0.24 14.27 7.39
C TYR A 264 0.33 12.90 7.03
N VAL A 265 1.62 12.85 6.69
CA VAL A 265 2.29 11.63 6.23
C VAL A 265 3.59 11.45 7.02
N ARG A 266 3.87 10.22 7.41
CA ARG A 266 5.17 9.89 7.99
C ARG A 266 6.24 9.91 6.93
N ALA A 267 7.46 10.25 7.31
CA ALA A 267 8.58 10.32 6.38
C ALA A 267 9.90 9.98 7.05
N LEU A 268 10.78 9.35 6.29
CA LEU A 268 12.18 9.17 6.60
C LEU A 268 13.03 9.64 5.42
N VAL A 269 14.34 9.75 5.63
CA VAL A 269 15.30 10.11 4.60
C VAL A 269 16.16 8.90 4.25
N ILE A 270 16.28 8.58 2.98
CA ILE A 270 17.21 7.58 2.44
C ILE A 270 18.35 8.34 1.76
N ALA A 271 19.53 8.29 2.37
CA ALA A 271 20.73 8.92 1.86
C ALA A 271 21.47 7.94 0.94
N THR A 272 21.35 8.14 -0.37
CA THR A 272 21.92 7.26 -1.40
C THR A 272 23.37 7.63 -1.74
N LYS A 273 24.06 6.72 -2.43
CA LYS A 273 25.45 6.88 -2.87
C LYS A 273 26.44 7.09 -1.71
N GLY A 274 26.22 6.37 -0.60
CA GLY A 274 27.13 6.37 0.55
C GLY A 274 28.53 5.88 0.22
N ASP A 275 28.71 5.22 -0.92
CA ASP A 275 29.98 4.73 -1.43
C ASP A 275 30.84 5.78 -2.17
N THR A 276 30.32 6.99 -2.38
CA THR A 276 31.03 8.03 -3.13
C THR A 276 31.98 8.84 -2.24
N PRO A 277 33.09 9.36 -2.77
CA PRO A 277 34.01 10.19 -1.98
C PRO A 277 33.33 11.42 -1.36
N GLY A 278 33.58 11.67 -0.07
CA GLY A 278 32.99 12.78 0.70
C GLY A 278 31.51 12.57 1.06
N SER A 279 30.99 11.35 0.93
CA SER A 279 29.62 11.01 1.36
C SER A 279 29.48 11.00 2.89
N GLU A 280 30.54 10.67 3.62
CA GLU A 280 30.53 10.60 5.08
C GLU A 280 30.31 11.99 5.70
N GLU A 281 31.09 12.98 5.28
CA GLU A 281 30.94 14.35 5.76
C GLU A 281 29.55 14.93 5.41
N ARG A 282 29.03 14.63 4.21
CA ARG A 282 27.68 15.07 3.81
C ARG A 282 26.58 14.33 4.56
N PHE A 283 26.80 13.08 4.94
CA PHE A 283 25.87 12.35 5.79
C PHE A 283 25.84 12.94 7.20
N GLU A 284 27.00 13.28 7.78
CA GLU A 284 27.08 13.98 9.07
C GLU A 284 26.36 15.33 9.00
N GLU A 285 26.60 16.11 7.97
CA GLU A 285 25.88 17.39 7.76
C GLU A 285 24.36 17.20 7.64
N LEU A 286 23.91 16.15 6.93
CA LEU A 286 22.50 15.82 6.79
C LEU A 286 21.89 15.42 8.15
N GLN A 287 22.63 14.64 8.93
CA GLN A 287 22.22 14.21 10.27
C GLN A 287 22.14 15.39 11.24
N ASP A 288 23.11 16.29 11.23
CA ASP A 288 23.12 17.47 12.09
C ASP A 288 21.97 18.42 11.80
N LYS A 289 21.63 18.62 10.52
CA LYS A 289 20.59 19.57 10.12
C LYS A 289 19.16 19.00 10.21
N TYR A 290 19.00 17.72 9.95
CA TYR A 290 17.66 17.12 9.76
C TYR A 290 17.39 15.91 10.65
N GLY A 291 18.37 15.37 11.38
CA GLY A 291 18.25 14.15 12.19
C GLY A 291 17.24 14.26 13.36
N GLU A 292 17.03 15.49 13.89
CA GLU A 292 15.97 15.69 14.90
C GLU A 292 14.55 15.51 14.34
N ARG A 293 14.39 15.67 13.03
CA ARG A 293 13.09 15.66 12.38
C ARG A 293 12.82 14.38 11.59
N PHE A 294 13.86 13.74 11.08
CA PHE A 294 13.75 12.57 10.23
C PHE A 294 14.76 11.51 10.66
N ASP A 295 14.34 10.26 10.64
CA ASP A 295 15.27 9.15 10.64
C ASP A 295 15.98 9.09 9.29
N ILE A 296 17.31 9.02 9.32
CA ILE A 296 18.16 9.10 8.12
C ILE A 296 18.92 7.80 7.96
N VAL A 297 18.71 7.11 6.86
CA VAL A 297 19.32 5.81 6.57
C VAL A 297 20.27 5.92 5.39
N PRO A 298 21.61 5.81 5.60
CA PRO A 298 22.58 5.80 4.52
C PRO A 298 22.60 4.45 3.82
N ILE A 299 22.65 4.45 2.48
CA ILE A 299 22.73 3.25 1.66
C ILE A 299 23.67 3.43 0.47
N SER A 300 24.15 2.31 -0.07
CA SER A 300 24.65 2.23 -1.44
C SER A 300 23.83 1.19 -2.22
N ALA A 301 23.01 1.65 -3.17
CA ALA A 301 22.29 0.76 -4.07
C ALA A 301 23.21 0.03 -5.03
N GLU A 302 24.36 0.62 -5.40
CA GLU A 302 25.35 0.04 -6.31
C GLU A 302 26.11 -1.12 -5.64
N LYS A 303 26.49 -0.95 -4.37
CA LYS A 303 27.20 -2.00 -3.61
C LYS A 303 26.27 -2.90 -2.83
N GLY A 304 24.98 -2.62 -2.77
CA GLY A 304 24.01 -3.36 -1.96
C GLY A 304 24.20 -3.14 -0.45
N GLU A 305 24.83 -2.03 -0.02
CA GLU A 305 25.12 -1.78 1.38
C GLU A 305 23.89 -1.19 2.11
N ASN A 306 23.59 -1.73 3.29
CA ASN A 306 22.54 -1.32 4.23
C ASN A 306 21.10 -1.33 3.66
N LEU A 307 20.83 -2.17 2.64
CA LEU A 307 19.47 -2.30 2.07
C LEU A 307 18.50 -2.96 3.05
N ASP A 308 18.98 -3.93 3.85
CA ASP A 308 18.17 -4.57 4.89
C ASP A 308 17.80 -3.58 6.00
N GLY A 309 18.76 -2.77 6.47
CA GLY A 309 18.50 -1.71 7.45
C GLY A 309 17.47 -0.70 6.98
N MET A 310 17.55 -0.30 5.71
CA MET A 310 16.56 0.56 5.08
C MET A 310 15.18 -0.12 5.03
N SER A 311 15.12 -1.39 4.70
CA SER A 311 13.85 -2.13 4.60
C SER A 311 13.13 -2.19 5.95
N TRP A 312 13.88 -2.41 7.04
CA TRP A 312 13.35 -2.36 8.39
C TRP A 312 12.93 -0.95 8.82
N ALA A 313 13.71 0.08 8.49
CA ALA A 313 13.33 1.46 8.75
C ALA A 313 12.01 1.85 8.03
N LEU A 314 11.82 1.42 6.79
CA LEU A 314 10.56 1.59 6.07
C LEU A 314 9.40 0.89 6.79
N TYR A 315 9.62 -0.32 7.28
CA TYR A 315 8.61 -1.07 8.04
C TYR A 315 8.17 -0.33 9.32
N GLU A 316 9.13 0.16 10.10
CA GLU A 316 8.87 0.90 11.34
C GLU A 316 8.06 2.18 11.11
N HIS A 317 8.27 2.85 9.95
CA HIS A 317 7.53 4.07 9.59
C HIS A 317 6.13 3.81 9.03
N LEU A 318 5.75 2.56 8.77
CA LEU A 318 4.40 2.24 8.30
C LEU A 318 3.37 2.11 9.43
N ASP A 319 3.79 2.11 10.71
CA ASP A 319 2.90 1.92 11.88
C ASP A 319 2.00 0.70 11.74
N ILE A 320 2.56 -0.40 11.40
CA ILE A 320 1.85 -1.67 11.21
C ILE A 320 2.41 -2.74 12.14
N LEU A 321 1.60 -3.74 12.41
CA LEU A 321 2.00 -4.93 13.14
C LEU A 321 1.58 -6.20 12.40
N ARG A 322 2.40 -7.25 12.53
CA ARG A 322 2.17 -8.57 11.95
C ARG A 322 1.56 -9.47 13.02
N VAL A 323 0.44 -10.06 12.72
CA VAL A 323 -0.24 -11.02 13.60
C VAL A 323 -0.41 -12.33 12.85
N TYR A 324 0.13 -13.41 13.40
CA TYR A 324 0.04 -14.73 12.81
C TYR A 324 -1.17 -15.47 13.36
N THR A 325 -1.94 -16.10 12.51
CA THR A 325 -3.04 -16.94 12.94
C THR A 325 -2.59 -18.37 13.17
N LYS A 326 -3.23 -19.03 14.13
CA LYS A 326 -3.00 -20.43 14.44
C LYS A 326 -4.31 -21.16 14.68
N ILE A 327 -4.49 -22.26 13.97
CA ILE A 327 -5.60 -23.20 14.23
C ILE A 327 -5.18 -24.16 15.36
N PRO A 328 -6.10 -24.52 16.27
CA PRO A 328 -5.81 -25.52 17.32
C PRO A 328 -5.20 -26.80 16.74
N GLY A 329 -4.09 -27.27 17.33
CA GLY A 329 -3.40 -28.49 16.87
C GLY A 329 -2.53 -28.34 15.61
N LYS A 330 -2.53 -27.20 14.92
CA LYS A 330 -1.69 -26.96 13.73
C LYS A 330 -0.52 -26.01 14.05
N LYS A 331 0.45 -25.93 13.15
CA LYS A 331 1.50 -24.89 13.17
C LYS A 331 0.85 -23.52 12.88
N ARG A 332 1.55 -22.42 13.24
CA ARG A 332 1.14 -21.06 12.84
C ARG A 332 1.14 -20.93 11.32
N GLU A 333 0.29 -20.10 10.80
CA GLU A 333 0.32 -19.74 9.37
C GLU A 333 1.59 -18.95 9.04
N MET A 334 2.12 -19.17 7.85
CA MET A 334 3.36 -18.51 7.39
C MET A 334 3.13 -17.03 7.07
N LYS A 335 1.96 -16.69 6.51
CA LYS A 335 1.62 -15.31 6.14
C LYS A 335 0.91 -14.61 7.30
N PRO A 336 1.41 -13.48 7.79
CA PRO A 336 0.75 -12.72 8.84
C PRO A 336 -0.44 -11.91 8.29
N ILE A 337 -1.35 -11.59 9.18
CA ILE A 337 -2.31 -10.52 9.00
C ILE A 337 -1.61 -9.23 9.40
N VAL A 338 -1.57 -8.27 8.49
CA VAL A 338 -1.02 -6.95 8.76
C VAL A 338 -2.13 -6.03 9.27
N LEU A 339 -1.92 -5.39 10.40
CA LEU A 339 -2.86 -4.48 11.05
C LEU A 339 -2.16 -3.15 11.37
N PRO A 340 -2.90 -2.05 11.52
CA PRO A 340 -2.33 -0.82 12.05
C PRO A 340 -1.79 -1.00 13.47
N GLU A 341 -0.77 -0.26 13.85
CA GLU A 341 -0.27 -0.22 15.23
C GLU A 341 -1.39 0.22 16.18
N GLY A 342 -1.41 -0.36 17.39
CA GLY A 342 -2.49 -0.12 18.36
C GLY A 342 -3.77 -0.93 18.12
N SER A 343 -3.82 -1.80 17.11
CA SER A 343 -4.94 -2.71 16.88
C SER A 343 -5.14 -3.70 18.03
N VAL A 344 -6.39 -4.14 18.17
CA VAL A 344 -6.81 -5.10 19.20
C VAL A 344 -7.22 -6.43 18.56
N VAL A 345 -7.48 -7.44 19.37
CA VAL A 345 -7.90 -8.79 18.92
C VAL A 345 -9.16 -8.74 18.04
N GLU A 346 -10.07 -7.82 18.29
CA GLU A 346 -11.27 -7.61 17.46
C GLU A 346 -10.93 -7.26 16.02
N ASP A 347 -9.94 -6.38 15.80
CA ASP A 347 -9.51 -5.97 14.46
C ASP A 347 -8.96 -7.17 13.67
N ALA A 348 -8.14 -8.01 14.33
CA ALA A 348 -7.66 -9.24 13.73
C ALA A 348 -8.80 -10.22 13.43
N ALA A 349 -9.75 -10.39 14.36
CA ALA A 349 -10.89 -11.27 14.21
C ALA A 349 -11.79 -10.82 13.03
N MET A 350 -12.05 -9.52 12.90
CA MET A 350 -12.79 -8.95 11.77
C MET A 350 -12.10 -9.24 10.42
N LYS A 351 -10.77 -9.15 10.38
CA LYS A 351 -10.00 -9.38 9.16
C LYS A 351 -9.93 -10.85 8.75
N VAL A 352 -9.99 -11.79 9.73
CA VAL A 352 -10.04 -13.22 9.47
C VAL A 352 -11.43 -13.64 9.02
N HIS A 353 -12.44 -13.44 9.83
CA HIS A 353 -13.85 -13.75 9.52
C HIS A 353 -14.77 -13.14 10.56
N LYS A 354 -15.42 -12.03 10.21
CA LYS A 354 -16.27 -11.25 11.11
C LYS A 354 -17.35 -12.06 11.83
N GLU A 355 -18.15 -12.81 11.08
CA GLU A 355 -19.29 -13.58 11.65
C GLU A 355 -18.85 -14.65 12.64
N LEU A 356 -17.76 -15.37 12.35
CA LEU A 356 -17.29 -16.44 13.21
C LEU A 356 -16.52 -15.95 14.43
N PHE A 357 -15.66 -14.94 14.25
CA PHE A 357 -14.70 -14.56 15.28
C PHE A 357 -15.02 -13.24 16.00
N VAL A 358 -16.06 -12.53 15.61
CA VAL A 358 -16.59 -11.38 16.34
C VAL A 358 -17.96 -11.71 16.92
N GLU A 359 -18.93 -12.09 16.09
CA GLU A 359 -20.32 -12.31 16.54
C GLU A 359 -20.48 -13.60 17.39
N ARG A 360 -19.70 -14.66 17.09
CA ARG A 360 -19.66 -15.92 17.84
C ARG A 360 -18.39 -16.08 18.67
N PHE A 361 -17.73 -14.97 18.99
CA PHE A 361 -16.50 -15.01 19.77
C PHE A 361 -16.69 -15.70 21.10
N ARG A 362 -15.76 -16.59 21.44
CA ARG A 362 -15.69 -17.24 22.75
C ARG A 362 -14.50 -16.71 23.55
N THR A 363 -13.32 -16.79 22.97
CA THR A 363 -12.05 -16.36 23.57
C THR A 363 -10.95 -16.36 22.51
N ALA A 364 -9.86 -15.68 22.78
CA ALA A 364 -8.64 -15.78 22.00
C ALA A 364 -7.46 -16.18 22.89
N LEU A 365 -6.48 -16.86 22.32
CA LEU A 365 -5.23 -17.20 22.96
C LEU A 365 -4.10 -16.49 22.21
N ILE A 366 -3.36 -15.63 22.90
CA ILE A 366 -2.14 -15.03 22.39
C ILE A 366 -0.95 -15.85 22.86
N ILE A 367 -0.05 -16.13 21.94
CA ILE A 367 1.18 -16.89 22.18
C ILE A 367 2.36 -15.95 21.83
N ARG A 368 3.22 -15.67 22.83
CA ARG A 368 4.46 -14.92 22.71
C ARG A 368 5.59 -15.75 23.27
N GLU A 369 6.56 -16.12 22.44
CA GLU A 369 7.64 -17.02 22.87
C GLU A 369 8.58 -16.36 23.88
N ASN A 370 8.75 -15.03 23.81
CA ASN A 370 9.65 -14.24 24.64
C ASN A 370 9.02 -13.71 25.93
N ASP A 371 7.70 -13.88 26.14
CA ASP A 371 7.04 -13.40 27.36
C ASP A 371 7.14 -14.41 28.51
N LYS A 372 7.18 -13.91 29.76
CA LYS A 372 7.12 -14.76 30.97
C LYS A 372 5.91 -15.69 30.97
N ILE A 373 4.79 -15.25 30.44
CA ILE A 373 3.57 -16.02 30.23
C ILE A 373 3.44 -16.28 28.73
N LYS A 374 3.97 -17.41 28.28
CA LYS A 374 4.00 -17.78 26.85
C LYS A 374 2.62 -17.89 26.20
N ARG A 375 1.55 -18.13 26.96
CA ARG A 375 0.17 -18.28 26.47
C ARG A 375 -0.77 -17.52 27.39
N ARG A 376 -1.52 -16.58 26.84
CA ARG A 376 -2.49 -15.79 27.58
C ARG A 376 -3.86 -15.84 26.91
N GLN A 377 -4.88 -16.18 27.68
CA GLN A 377 -6.27 -16.07 27.23
C GLN A 377 -6.73 -14.64 27.35
N VAL A 378 -7.35 -14.10 26.30
CA VAL A 378 -7.70 -12.69 26.18
C VAL A 378 -9.08 -12.48 25.55
N GLY A 379 -9.64 -11.30 25.75
CA GLY A 379 -10.87 -10.83 25.11
C GLY A 379 -10.60 -10.02 23.82
N LEU A 380 -11.67 -9.56 23.19
CA LEU A 380 -11.62 -8.81 21.93
C LEU A 380 -10.85 -7.47 22.04
N SER A 381 -10.94 -6.77 23.18
CA SER A 381 -10.29 -5.47 23.40
C SER A 381 -8.80 -5.56 23.80
N TYR A 382 -8.21 -6.74 23.78
CA TYR A 382 -6.81 -6.89 24.18
C TYR A 382 -5.87 -6.36 23.09
N PRO A 383 -4.88 -5.49 23.45
CA PRO A 383 -3.96 -4.90 22.46
C PRO A 383 -2.98 -5.93 21.90
N LEU A 384 -2.83 -5.92 20.60
CA LEU A 384 -1.90 -6.77 19.87
C LEU A 384 -0.50 -6.11 19.77
N LYS A 385 0.51 -6.94 19.59
CA LYS A 385 1.90 -6.53 19.32
C LYS A 385 2.41 -7.21 18.06
N ASP A 386 3.42 -6.61 17.45
CA ASP A 386 4.08 -7.22 16.29
C ASP A 386 4.64 -8.60 16.65
N GLY A 387 4.44 -9.55 15.76
CA GLY A 387 4.85 -10.95 15.94
C GLY A 387 3.91 -11.81 16.80
N ASP A 388 2.78 -11.28 17.29
CA ASP A 388 1.82 -12.07 18.07
C ASP A 388 1.27 -13.25 17.26
N VAL A 389 1.21 -14.42 17.90
CA VAL A 389 0.52 -15.57 17.34
C VAL A 389 -0.85 -15.69 18.01
N LEU A 390 -1.91 -15.48 17.23
CA LEU A 390 -3.27 -15.41 17.68
C LEU A 390 -4.05 -16.68 17.30
N GLN A 391 -4.67 -17.31 18.28
CA GLN A 391 -5.59 -18.43 18.10
C GLN A 391 -6.98 -17.99 18.52
N LEU A 392 -7.86 -17.77 17.53
CA LEU A 392 -9.25 -17.39 17.76
C LEU A 392 -10.12 -18.63 17.99
N MET A 393 -11.05 -18.54 18.94
CA MET A 393 -12.00 -19.59 19.25
C MET A 393 -13.42 -19.01 19.22
N HIS A 394 -14.32 -19.69 18.52
CA HIS A 394 -15.74 -19.35 18.44
C HIS A 394 -16.60 -20.38 19.20
N ARG A 395 -17.85 -20.03 19.45
CA ARG A 395 -18.87 -20.94 20.04
C ARG A 395 -19.42 -21.88 19.00
#